data_2961eac5546bce816ff6c48b4c1796d9
#
_entry.id   2961eac5546bce816ff6c48b4c1796d9
#
_cell.length_a   1.000
_cell.length_b   1.000
_cell.length_c   1.000
_cell.angle_alpha   90.00
_cell.angle_beta   90.00
_cell.angle_gamma   90.00
#
_symmetry.space_group_name_H-M   'P 1'
#
loop_
_entity.id
_entity.type
_entity.pdbx_description
1 polymer ?
#
loop_
_entity_poly.entity_id
_entity_poly.type
_entity_poly.pdbx_seq_one_letter_code
_entity_poly.pdbx_strand_id
1 'polypeptide(L)'
;MPIDNKQKTLELGTRPVGRLLWQYALPAMVAMVASSLYNIVDRIFIGQIVGPDAIAGLAITFPFMNLSGAFGAAVGIGSSTAISIRLGQRDYEGAENLLGNTVTLNLIVGISLGLICLLFIDPILRFFGASDTTLPYARSYMEVILLGNVVTHMYLGLNAVLRAASKPEKAMYATIFTVLINVVLDMLFIWWLGWGIRGAAFATVISQLLAMCYQLRLFSNKHEMLRLKRGIYGLRADLVKNIIGIGVSPFLMNVCACMVVIFINNRLVDYGGDLAVGAYGIAYGIAMMFVMFVIGLNQGMQPIAGYNYGSQQIDRLMRVLKLSIIGATCIMVLGWSIGMFCPELVARMFTTDENLIRHSANAMRIVMLVFPVIGYQMVVTNFFQCIGKVKISIFLSLSRQLIILLPMLGILPLFFGLNGVWAAMPVSDAAASVIAAVVMFVFMRKFKLKATSQNNG
;
A
#
# COMPACT_ATOMS: atom_id res chain seq x y z
N MET A 1 28.93 -8.99 -20.53
CA MET A 1 27.84 -9.92 -20.87
C MET A 1 26.60 -9.59 -20.09
N PRO A 2 25.42 -9.43 -20.72
CA PRO A 2 24.17 -9.14 -20.00
C PRO A 2 23.40 -10.41 -19.61
N ILE A 3 24.12 -11.51 -19.39
CA ILE A 3 23.53 -12.85 -19.14
C ILE A 3 22.82 -12.93 -17.79
N ASP A 4 23.32 -12.24 -16.77
CA ASP A 4 22.84 -12.36 -15.39
C ASP A 4 21.40 -11.85 -15.17
N ASN A 5 21.02 -10.74 -15.80
CA ASN A 5 19.70 -10.12 -15.56
C ASN A 5 18.56 -10.78 -16.37
N LYS A 6 18.85 -11.28 -17.57
CA LYS A 6 17.90 -12.06 -18.36
C LYS A 6 17.64 -13.39 -17.68
N GLN A 7 18.68 -13.98 -17.11
CA GLN A 7 18.60 -15.22 -16.36
C GLN A 7 17.75 -15.08 -15.10
N LYS A 8 17.91 -13.99 -14.31
CA LYS A 8 17.08 -13.70 -13.14
C LYS A 8 15.60 -13.56 -13.47
N THR A 9 15.26 -12.96 -14.60
CA THR A 9 13.87 -12.88 -15.03
C THR A 9 13.31 -14.23 -15.47
N LEU A 10 14.11 -15.06 -16.15
CA LEU A 10 13.71 -16.43 -16.49
C LEU A 10 13.52 -17.31 -15.25
N GLU A 11 14.23 -17.04 -14.18
CA GLU A 11 14.08 -17.73 -12.89
C GLU A 11 12.67 -17.62 -12.31
N LEU A 12 11.92 -16.54 -12.61
CA LEU A 12 10.51 -16.41 -12.23
C LEU A 12 9.64 -17.55 -12.77
N GLY A 13 10.01 -18.09 -13.94
CA GLY A 13 9.34 -19.23 -14.57
C GLY A 13 9.96 -20.60 -14.28
N THR A 14 11.16 -20.68 -13.67
CA THR A 14 11.90 -21.95 -13.56
C THR A 14 12.25 -22.35 -12.13
N ARG A 15 12.61 -21.40 -11.25
CA ARG A 15 12.96 -21.70 -9.85
C ARG A 15 11.75 -22.19 -9.03
N PRO A 16 11.98 -22.96 -7.95
CA PRO A 16 10.91 -23.38 -7.03
C PRO A 16 10.14 -22.18 -6.49
N VAL A 17 8.81 -22.21 -6.64
CA VAL A 17 7.90 -21.08 -6.34
C VAL A 17 8.01 -20.60 -4.89
N GLY A 18 8.13 -21.52 -3.92
CA GLY A 18 8.25 -21.15 -2.51
C GLY A 18 9.53 -20.35 -2.23
N ARG A 19 10.66 -20.73 -2.83
CA ARG A 19 11.92 -19.99 -2.68
C ARG A 19 11.85 -18.60 -3.32
N LEU A 20 11.22 -18.51 -4.49
CA LEU A 20 10.98 -17.22 -5.15
C LEU A 20 10.08 -16.32 -4.30
N LEU A 21 8.98 -16.85 -3.79
CA LEU A 21 8.05 -16.07 -2.98
C LEU A 21 8.77 -15.48 -1.75
N TRP A 22 9.58 -16.26 -1.03
CA TRP A 22 10.38 -15.75 0.09
C TRP A 22 11.41 -14.70 -0.35
N GLN A 23 12.10 -14.93 -1.46
CA GLN A 23 13.10 -14.01 -2.00
C GLN A 23 12.50 -12.65 -2.37
N TYR A 24 11.25 -12.60 -2.79
CA TYR A 24 10.56 -11.37 -3.16
C TYR A 24 9.74 -10.76 -2.01
N ALA A 25 9.10 -11.60 -1.21
CA ALA A 25 8.24 -11.15 -0.12
C ALA A 25 9.03 -10.61 1.07
N LEU A 26 10.11 -11.26 1.47
CA LEU A 26 10.89 -10.83 2.64
C LEU A 26 11.46 -9.41 2.50
N PRO A 27 12.12 -9.06 1.37
CA PRO A 27 12.53 -7.67 1.15
C PRO A 27 11.36 -6.67 1.17
N ALA A 28 10.23 -7.03 0.59
CA ALA A 28 9.05 -6.16 0.58
C ALA A 28 8.44 -5.98 1.98
N MET A 29 8.37 -7.05 2.78
CA MET A 29 7.92 -6.98 4.18
C MET A 29 8.82 -6.07 5.02
N VAL A 30 10.15 -6.24 4.90
CA VAL A 30 11.14 -5.40 5.60
C VAL A 30 10.97 -3.94 5.21
N ALA A 31 10.79 -3.65 3.92
CA ALA A 31 10.55 -2.30 3.42
C ALA A 31 9.26 -1.69 3.99
N MET A 32 8.16 -2.48 4.08
CA MET A 32 6.89 -2.01 4.63
C MET A 32 7.00 -1.69 6.13
N VAL A 33 7.65 -2.55 6.90
CA VAL A 33 7.90 -2.32 8.34
C VAL A 33 8.79 -1.11 8.54
N ALA A 34 9.87 -0.97 7.79
CA ALA A 34 10.76 0.19 7.86
C ALA A 34 10.02 1.49 7.55
N SER A 35 9.17 1.51 6.51
CA SER A 35 8.33 2.66 6.17
C SER A 35 7.31 3.00 7.27
N SER A 36 6.78 2.00 7.96
CA SER A 36 5.86 2.24 9.08
C SER A 36 6.58 2.85 10.29
N LEU A 37 7.76 2.32 10.63
CA LEU A 37 8.58 2.84 11.72
C LEU A 37 9.01 4.28 11.47
N TYR A 38 9.41 4.61 10.26
CA TYR A 38 9.77 5.97 9.88
C TYR A 38 8.64 6.97 10.16
N ASN A 39 7.40 6.65 9.79
CA ASN A 39 6.26 7.53 10.06
C ASN A 39 6.04 7.78 11.56
N ILE A 40 6.38 6.81 12.40
CA ILE A 40 6.30 6.96 13.86
C ILE A 40 7.42 7.88 14.36
N VAL A 41 8.65 7.67 13.89
CA VAL A 41 9.82 8.47 14.29
C VAL A 41 9.64 9.93 13.90
N ASP A 42 9.19 10.21 12.68
CA ASP A 42 8.91 11.57 12.18
C ASP A 42 7.90 12.30 13.09
N ARG A 43 6.81 11.63 13.48
CA ARG A 43 5.83 12.20 14.42
C ARG A 43 6.40 12.46 15.81
N ILE A 44 7.31 11.60 16.30
CA ILE A 44 7.97 11.82 17.59
C ILE A 44 8.85 13.09 17.53
N PHE A 45 9.65 13.25 16.47
CA PHE A 45 10.47 14.45 16.30
C PHE A 45 9.63 15.73 16.23
N ILE A 46 8.59 15.75 15.40
CA ILE A 46 7.69 16.90 15.27
C ILE A 46 7.03 17.21 16.62
N GLY A 47 6.53 16.20 17.31
CA GLY A 47 5.82 16.38 18.57
C GLY A 47 6.67 16.91 19.71
N GLN A 48 7.87 16.37 19.83
CA GLN A 48 8.75 16.74 20.94
C GLN A 48 9.47 18.06 20.73
N ILE A 49 9.76 18.43 19.47
CA ILE A 49 10.60 19.59 19.16
C ILE A 49 9.73 20.78 18.74
N VAL A 50 8.68 20.55 17.92
CA VAL A 50 7.87 21.64 17.37
C VAL A 50 6.64 21.92 18.24
N GLY A 51 6.02 20.87 18.77
CA GLY A 51 4.91 20.96 19.71
C GLY A 51 3.58 20.38 19.21
N PRO A 52 2.53 20.45 20.06
CA PRO A 52 1.26 19.78 19.82
C PRO A 52 0.48 20.32 18.60
N ASP A 53 0.53 21.63 18.35
CA ASP A 53 -0.15 22.25 17.21
C ASP A 53 0.42 21.79 15.87
N ALA A 54 1.72 21.51 15.82
CA ALA A 54 2.38 20.97 14.65
C ALA A 54 1.97 19.50 14.40
N ILE A 55 1.81 18.69 15.46
CA ILE A 55 1.26 17.30 15.33
C ILE A 55 -0.17 17.36 14.82
N ALA A 56 -0.99 18.26 15.36
CA ALA A 56 -2.37 18.43 14.91
C ALA A 56 -2.41 18.86 13.43
N GLY A 57 -1.55 19.80 13.03
CA GLY A 57 -1.39 20.20 11.63
C GLY A 57 -0.98 19.03 10.73
N LEU A 58 0.00 18.23 11.15
CA LEU A 58 0.44 17.02 10.42
C LEU A 58 -0.69 15.99 10.30
N ALA A 59 -1.45 15.77 11.36
CA ALA A 59 -2.57 14.82 11.35
C ALA A 59 -3.63 15.18 10.29
N ILE A 60 -3.90 16.47 10.11
CA ILE A 60 -4.81 16.97 9.08
C ILE A 60 -4.28 16.73 7.66
N THR A 61 -2.96 16.80 7.46
CA THR A 61 -2.35 16.55 6.14
C THR A 61 -2.34 15.08 5.75
N PHE A 62 -2.40 14.15 6.70
CA PHE A 62 -2.22 12.72 6.47
C PHE A 62 -3.22 12.09 5.49
N PRO A 63 -4.56 12.32 5.58
CA PRO A 63 -5.50 11.80 4.60
C PRO A 63 -5.24 12.35 3.20
N PHE A 64 -4.86 13.62 3.10
CA PHE A 64 -4.55 14.26 1.83
C PHE A 64 -3.26 13.68 1.21
N MET A 65 -2.21 13.47 2.01
CA MET A 65 -0.99 12.82 1.55
C MET A 65 -1.25 11.40 1.06
N ASN A 66 -2.08 10.63 1.76
CA ASN A 66 -2.47 9.28 1.34
C ASN A 66 -3.23 9.31 0.00
N LEU A 67 -4.12 10.27 -0.19
CA LEU A 67 -4.84 10.46 -1.44
C LEU A 67 -3.88 10.84 -2.58
N SER A 68 -2.96 11.78 -2.35
CA SER A 68 -1.93 12.14 -3.33
C SER A 68 -1.04 10.94 -3.66
N GLY A 69 -0.56 10.21 -2.65
CA GLY A 69 0.25 9.01 -2.84
C GLY A 69 -0.48 7.90 -3.59
N ALA A 70 -1.81 7.82 -3.48
CA ALA A 70 -2.62 6.84 -4.20
C ALA A 70 -2.54 7.00 -5.72
N PHE A 71 -2.38 8.21 -6.25
CA PHE A 71 -2.15 8.44 -7.68
C PHE A 71 -0.80 7.88 -8.14
N GLY A 72 0.29 8.16 -7.41
CA GLY A 72 1.61 7.60 -7.71
C GLY A 72 1.65 6.08 -7.58
N ALA A 73 1.00 5.54 -6.54
CA ALA A 73 0.87 4.10 -6.34
C ALA A 73 0.06 3.44 -7.46
N ALA A 74 -0.99 4.09 -7.97
CA ALA A 74 -1.79 3.58 -9.08
C ALA A 74 -0.95 3.42 -10.34
N VAL A 75 -0.18 4.45 -10.71
CA VAL A 75 0.75 4.37 -11.86
C VAL A 75 1.81 3.30 -11.62
N GLY A 76 2.41 3.26 -10.42
CA GLY A 76 3.47 2.31 -10.08
C GLY A 76 3.01 0.85 -10.10
N ILE A 77 1.90 0.54 -9.44
CA ILE A 77 1.35 -0.81 -9.35
C ILE A 77 0.81 -1.25 -10.72
N GLY A 78 0.12 -0.34 -11.43
CA GLY A 78 -0.38 -0.62 -12.77
C GLY A 78 0.74 -0.97 -13.74
N SER A 79 1.81 -0.17 -13.75
CA SER A 79 3.01 -0.41 -14.57
C SER A 79 3.74 -1.69 -14.19
N SER A 80 3.97 -1.90 -12.91
CA SER A 80 4.65 -3.08 -12.37
C SER A 80 3.94 -4.37 -12.79
N THR A 81 2.62 -4.41 -12.68
CA THR A 81 1.81 -5.55 -13.13
C THR A 81 1.90 -5.76 -14.64
N ALA A 82 1.71 -4.68 -15.43
CA ALA A 82 1.77 -4.76 -16.89
C ALA A 82 3.15 -5.21 -17.37
N ILE A 83 4.23 -4.68 -16.79
CA ILE A 83 5.62 -5.08 -17.07
C ILE A 83 5.83 -6.56 -16.76
N SER A 84 5.39 -7.03 -15.59
CA SER A 84 5.56 -8.44 -15.20
C SER A 84 4.88 -9.40 -16.19
N ILE A 85 3.68 -9.05 -16.66
CA ILE A 85 2.96 -9.84 -17.67
C ILE A 85 3.71 -9.83 -19.01
N ARG A 86 4.19 -8.68 -19.48
CA ARG A 86 4.97 -8.56 -20.74
C ARG A 86 6.28 -9.35 -20.66
N LEU A 87 6.97 -9.30 -19.53
CA LEU A 87 8.18 -10.09 -19.32
C LEU A 87 7.89 -11.60 -19.40
N GLY A 88 6.75 -12.05 -18.85
CA GLY A 88 6.30 -13.44 -18.98
C GLY A 88 5.99 -13.83 -20.44
N GLN A 89 5.44 -12.91 -21.22
CA GLN A 89 5.19 -13.06 -22.65
C GLN A 89 6.47 -12.98 -23.52
N ARG A 90 7.64 -12.68 -22.91
CA ARG A 90 8.92 -12.40 -23.56
C ARG A 90 8.90 -11.13 -24.44
N ASP A 91 7.93 -10.25 -24.22
CA ASP A 91 7.83 -8.95 -24.90
C ASP A 91 8.66 -7.91 -24.15
N TYR A 92 9.96 -7.95 -24.34
CA TYR A 92 10.92 -7.07 -23.66
C TYR A 92 10.80 -5.63 -24.14
N GLU A 93 10.50 -5.42 -25.43
CA GLU A 93 10.31 -4.07 -25.97
C GLU A 93 9.05 -3.41 -25.40
N GLY A 94 7.94 -4.15 -25.31
CA GLY A 94 6.72 -3.68 -24.67
C GLY A 94 6.94 -3.36 -23.19
N ALA A 95 7.75 -4.15 -22.48
CA ALA A 95 8.10 -3.90 -21.08
C ALA A 95 8.97 -2.63 -20.93
N GLU A 96 9.94 -2.37 -21.81
CA GLU A 96 10.73 -1.12 -21.81
C GLU A 96 9.86 0.12 -22.13
N ASN A 97 8.94 0.00 -23.09
CA ASN A 97 8.00 1.09 -23.42
C ASN A 97 7.07 1.39 -22.23
N LEU A 98 6.62 0.38 -21.49
CA LEU A 98 5.88 0.56 -20.25
C LEU A 98 6.70 1.29 -19.18
N LEU A 99 7.99 0.97 -19.01
CA LEU A 99 8.89 1.71 -18.11
C LEU A 99 8.96 3.20 -18.49
N GLY A 100 9.16 3.53 -19.78
CA GLY A 100 9.20 4.90 -20.23
C GLY A 100 7.88 5.65 -20.00
N ASN A 101 6.75 5.00 -20.32
CA ASN A 101 5.43 5.56 -20.07
C ASN A 101 5.15 5.75 -18.57
N THR A 102 5.68 4.87 -17.70
CA THR A 102 5.60 5.03 -16.24
C THR A 102 6.29 6.30 -15.77
N VAL A 103 7.50 6.56 -16.28
CA VAL A 103 8.26 7.78 -15.95
C VAL A 103 7.48 9.02 -16.39
N THR A 104 6.99 9.04 -17.62
CA THR A 104 6.25 10.17 -18.16
C THR A 104 4.92 10.40 -17.44
N LEU A 105 4.17 9.32 -17.12
CA LEU A 105 2.92 9.43 -16.37
C LEU A 105 3.13 9.93 -14.95
N ASN A 106 4.13 9.42 -14.23
CA ASN A 106 4.44 9.92 -12.89
C ASN A 106 4.85 11.39 -12.90
N LEU A 107 5.58 11.82 -13.94
CA LEU A 107 5.94 13.22 -14.11
C LEU A 107 4.69 14.08 -14.35
N ILE A 108 3.82 13.71 -15.28
CA ILE A 108 2.61 14.47 -15.60
C ILE A 108 1.67 14.50 -14.40
N VAL A 109 1.36 13.36 -13.80
CA VAL A 109 0.46 13.26 -12.66
C VAL A 109 1.04 14.01 -11.45
N GLY A 110 2.34 13.86 -11.18
CA GLY A 110 3.01 14.53 -10.07
C GLY A 110 3.01 16.04 -10.23
N ILE A 111 3.30 16.58 -11.42
CA ILE A 111 3.27 18.03 -11.70
C ILE A 111 1.83 18.55 -11.64
N SER A 112 0.90 17.93 -12.38
CA SER A 112 -0.46 18.45 -12.50
C SER A 112 -1.18 18.42 -11.13
N LEU A 113 -1.08 17.31 -10.39
CA LEU A 113 -1.66 17.21 -9.06
C LEU A 113 -1.00 18.19 -8.08
N GLY A 114 0.33 18.28 -8.09
CA GLY A 114 1.08 19.21 -7.26
C GLY A 114 0.65 20.67 -7.50
N LEU A 115 0.58 21.11 -8.76
CA LEU A 115 0.17 22.48 -9.12
C LEU A 115 -1.30 22.74 -8.74
N ILE A 116 -2.22 21.84 -9.09
CA ILE A 116 -3.64 22.00 -8.76
C ILE A 116 -3.81 22.10 -7.24
N CYS A 117 -3.17 21.21 -6.49
CA CYS A 117 -3.29 21.21 -5.03
C CYS A 117 -2.61 22.43 -4.37
N LEU A 118 -1.52 22.96 -4.94
CA LEU A 118 -0.90 24.20 -4.46
C LEU A 118 -1.80 25.41 -4.67
N LEU A 119 -2.52 25.48 -5.80
CA LEU A 119 -3.47 26.58 -6.07
C LEU A 119 -4.66 26.59 -5.10
N PHE A 120 -5.07 25.42 -4.61
CA PHE A 120 -6.22 25.25 -3.72
C PHE A 120 -5.83 24.73 -2.33
N ILE A 121 -4.61 25.00 -1.87
CA ILE A 121 -4.07 24.41 -0.63
C ILE A 121 -4.92 24.75 0.61
N ASP A 122 -5.29 26.01 0.80
CA ASP A 122 -6.05 26.44 1.97
C ASP A 122 -7.48 25.86 1.98
N PRO A 123 -8.28 25.93 0.89
CA PRO A 123 -9.56 25.26 0.81
C PRO A 123 -9.48 23.75 1.08
N ILE A 124 -8.45 23.08 0.53
CA ILE A 124 -8.25 21.64 0.72
C ILE A 124 -7.97 21.34 2.20
N LEU A 125 -7.03 22.05 2.83
CA LEU A 125 -6.67 21.82 4.23
C LEU A 125 -7.86 22.13 5.18
N ARG A 126 -8.63 23.19 4.91
CA ARG A 126 -9.86 23.49 5.66
C ARG A 126 -10.92 22.40 5.48
N PHE A 127 -11.07 21.85 4.28
CA PHE A 127 -11.95 20.70 4.03
C PHE A 127 -11.56 19.47 4.86
N PHE A 128 -10.26 19.25 5.07
CA PHE A 128 -9.74 18.17 5.94
C PHE A 128 -9.75 18.53 7.44
N GLY A 129 -10.27 19.69 7.83
CA GLY A 129 -10.48 20.06 9.23
C GLY A 129 -9.43 21.00 9.81
N ALA A 130 -8.66 21.71 8.99
CA ALA A 130 -7.72 22.72 9.50
C ALA A 130 -8.45 23.90 10.13
N SER A 131 -8.12 24.19 11.39
CA SER A 131 -8.52 25.40 12.12
C SER A 131 -7.54 26.55 11.82
N ASP A 132 -7.88 27.76 12.26
CA ASP A 132 -6.98 28.91 12.10
C ASP A 132 -5.65 28.75 12.84
N THR A 133 -5.60 27.93 13.90
CA THR A 133 -4.39 27.62 14.65
C THR A 133 -3.53 26.54 13.97
N THR A 134 -4.14 25.53 13.36
CA THR A 134 -3.43 24.39 12.74
C THR A 134 -3.09 24.63 11.27
N LEU A 135 -3.85 25.50 10.58
CA LEU A 135 -3.66 25.79 9.15
C LEU A 135 -2.23 26.23 8.79
N PRO A 136 -1.56 27.14 9.55
CA PRO A 136 -0.20 27.57 9.22
C PRO A 136 0.80 26.41 9.22
N TYR A 137 0.68 25.48 10.17
CA TYR A 137 1.53 24.29 10.26
C TYR A 137 1.25 23.31 9.12
N ALA A 138 -0.02 22.97 8.90
CA ALA A 138 -0.45 22.10 7.82
C ALA A 138 -0.04 22.64 6.46
N ARG A 139 -0.24 23.93 6.22
CA ARG A 139 0.16 24.62 4.97
C ARG A 139 1.67 24.58 4.77
N SER A 140 2.45 24.95 5.80
CA SER A 140 3.91 24.97 5.73
C SER A 140 4.51 23.61 5.38
N TYR A 141 3.91 22.52 5.88
CA TYR A 141 4.29 21.17 5.55
C TYR A 141 3.88 20.79 4.12
N MET A 142 2.60 21.01 3.78
CA MET A 142 2.04 20.59 2.50
C MET A 142 2.61 21.34 1.30
N GLU A 143 2.99 22.62 1.43
CA GLU A 143 3.65 23.37 0.38
C GLU A 143 4.91 22.64 -0.11
N VAL A 144 5.75 22.19 0.81
CA VAL A 144 7.00 21.47 0.48
C VAL A 144 6.70 20.09 -0.10
N ILE A 145 5.76 19.35 0.49
CA ILE A 145 5.37 18.03 -0.01
C ILE A 145 4.81 18.12 -1.44
N LEU A 146 3.95 19.10 -1.72
CA LEU A 146 3.35 19.27 -3.04
C LEU A 146 4.35 19.72 -4.10
N LEU A 147 5.33 20.56 -3.74
CA LEU A 147 6.46 20.89 -4.61
C LEU A 147 7.30 19.63 -4.93
N GLY A 148 7.47 18.75 -3.93
CA GLY A 148 8.16 17.48 -4.08
C GLY A 148 7.31 16.33 -4.64
N ASN A 149 6.04 16.56 -4.99
CA ASN A 149 5.08 15.52 -5.36
C ASN A 149 5.53 14.65 -6.55
N VAL A 150 6.19 15.28 -7.52
CA VAL A 150 6.82 14.57 -8.66
C VAL A 150 7.85 13.56 -8.19
N VAL A 151 8.68 13.94 -7.21
CA VAL A 151 9.71 13.08 -6.64
C VAL A 151 9.06 11.89 -5.93
N THR A 152 8.03 12.14 -5.13
CA THR A 152 7.28 11.09 -4.41
C THR A 152 6.65 10.10 -5.39
N HIS A 153 5.95 10.58 -6.42
CA HIS A 153 5.31 9.70 -7.41
C HIS A 153 6.33 8.89 -8.20
N MET A 154 7.43 9.53 -8.63
CA MET A 154 8.50 8.86 -9.34
C MET A 154 9.18 7.79 -8.48
N TYR A 155 9.51 8.12 -7.22
CA TYR A 155 10.08 7.18 -6.25
C TYR A 155 9.19 5.96 -6.04
N LEU A 156 7.89 6.16 -5.79
CA LEU A 156 6.93 5.06 -5.59
C LEU A 156 6.76 4.21 -6.86
N GLY A 157 6.64 4.86 -8.01
CA GLY A 157 6.49 4.20 -9.30
C GLY A 157 7.69 3.34 -9.67
N LEU A 158 8.89 3.90 -9.61
CA LEU A 158 10.13 3.19 -9.91
C LEU A 158 10.41 2.06 -8.91
N ASN A 159 10.04 2.24 -7.63
CA ASN A 159 10.17 1.19 -6.62
C ASN A 159 9.31 -0.04 -6.97
N ALA A 160 8.08 0.17 -7.43
CA ALA A 160 7.22 -0.92 -7.89
C ALA A 160 7.78 -1.60 -9.14
N VAL A 161 8.30 -0.83 -10.09
CA VAL A 161 8.91 -1.37 -11.31
C VAL A 161 10.20 -2.14 -11.04
N LEU A 162 11.01 -1.76 -10.04
CA LEU A 162 12.20 -2.54 -9.63
C LEU A 162 11.84 -3.96 -9.21
N ARG A 163 10.72 -4.14 -8.50
CA ARG A 163 10.24 -5.49 -8.13
C ARG A 163 9.82 -6.28 -9.36
N ALA A 164 9.12 -5.64 -10.31
CA ALA A 164 8.75 -6.27 -11.58
C ALA A 164 9.97 -6.62 -12.45
N ALA A 165 11.03 -5.80 -12.37
CA ALA A 165 12.31 -6.00 -13.06
C ALA A 165 13.20 -7.07 -12.39
N SER A 166 12.66 -7.92 -11.52
CA SER A 166 13.37 -8.98 -10.79
C SER A 166 14.46 -8.48 -9.83
N LYS A 167 14.26 -7.27 -9.26
CA LYS A 167 15.19 -6.63 -8.32
C LYS A 167 14.53 -6.24 -6.98
N PRO A 168 13.89 -7.18 -6.26
CA PRO A 168 13.19 -6.86 -5.01
C PRO A 168 14.13 -6.33 -3.93
N GLU A 169 15.37 -6.83 -3.86
CA GLU A 169 16.39 -6.37 -2.94
C GLU A 169 16.78 -4.91 -3.18
N LYS A 170 16.90 -4.49 -4.46
CA LYS A 170 17.21 -3.10 -4.81
C LYS A 170 16.07 -2.15 -4.45
N ALA A 171 14.82 -2.61 -4.60
CA ALA A 171 13.64 -1.87 -4.15
C ALA A 171 13.62 -1.71 -2.62
N MET A 172 13.95 -2.76 -1.87
CA MET A 172 14.11 -2.72 -0.41
C MET A 172 15.23 -1.74 0.00
N TYR A 173 16.41 -1.84 -0.61
CA TYR A 173 17.52 -0.94 -0.30
C TYR A 173 17.17 0.53 -0.57
N ALA A 174 16.46 0.83 -1.67
CA ALA A 174 15.97 2.18 -1.93
C ALA A 174 15.06 2.67 -0.79
N THR A 175 14.15 1.82 -0.29
CA THR A 175 13.25 2.17 0.81
C THR A 175 14.01 2.36 2.13
N ILE A 176 14.88 1.42 2.51
CA ILE A 176 15.68 1.52 3.74
C ILE A 176 16.56 2.76 3.70
N PHE A 177 17.21 3.04 2.57
CA PHE A 177 18.02 4.23 2.36
C PHE A 177 17.21 5.51 2.55
N THR A 178 15.99 5.56 1.98
CA THR A 178 15.07 6.69 2.19
C THR A 178 14.78 6.90 3.67
N VAL A 179 14.44 5.83 4.39
CA VAL A 179 14.12 5.87 5.82
C VAL A 179 15.31 6.38 6.65
N LEU A 180 16.49 5.81 6.44
CA LEU A 180 17.68 6.18 7.20
C LEU A 180 18.10 7.64 6.95
N ILE A 181 18.10 8.07 5.69
CA ILE A 181 18.43 9.47 5.36
C ILE A 181 17.38 10.42 5.90
N ASN A 182 16.10 10.06 5.82
CA ASN A 182 15.04 10.90 6.34
C ASN A 182 15.24 11.15 7.85
N VAL A 183 15.46 10.10 8.66
CA VAL A 183 15.72 10.26 10.10
C VAL A 183 16.92 11.18 10.39
N VAL A 184 18.02 11.05 9.62
CA VAL A 184 19.18 11.92 9.76
C VAL A 184 18.85 13.36 9.38
N LEU A 185 18.10 13.56 8.30
CA LEU A 185 17.70 14.90 7.85
C LEU A 185 16.65 15.53 8.78
N ASP A 186 15.77 14.73 9.40
CA ASP A 186 14.83 15.21 10.43
C ASP A 186 15.60 15.77 11.63
N MET A 187 16.61 15.05 12.12
CA MET A 187 17.49 15.57 13.18
C MET A 187 18.16 16.87 12.76
N LEU A 188 18.66 16.94 11.53
CA LEU A 188 19.36 18.12 11.01
C LEU A 188 18.41 19.31 10.85
N PHE A 189 17.25 19.12 10.17
CA PHE A 189 16.39 20.24 9.79
C PHE A 189 15.43 20.66 10.92
N ILE A 190 14.90 19.72 11.69
CA ILE A 190 13.96 20.03 12.76
C ILE A 190 14.71 20.53 14.00
N TRP A 191 15.73 19.78 14.44
CA TRP A 191 16.41 20.06 15.69
C TRP A 191 17.55 21.07 15.53
N TRP A 192 18.49 20.84 14.61
CA TRP A 192 19.69 21.65 14.53
C TRP A 192 19.49 22.99 13.80
N LEU A 193 18.74 22.98 12.69
CA LEU A 193 18.42 24.19 11.92
C LEU A 193 17.14 24.90 12.39
N GLY A 194 16.32 24.26 13.22
CA GLY A 194 15.11 24.85 13.75
C GLY A 194 14.00 25.16 12.72
N TRP A 195 13.99 24.45 11.58
CA TRP A 195 12.99 24.67 10.52
C TRP A 195 11.61 24.13 10.85
N GLY A 196 11.43 23.51 12.03
CA GLY A 196 10.16 23.01 12.50
C GLY A 196 9.52 22.00 11.53
N ILE A 197 8.21 22.08 11.35
CA ILE A 197 7.45 21.14 10.50
C ILE A 197 7.84 21.23 9.00
N ARG A 198 8.32 22.38 8.54
CA ARG A 198 8.90 22.51 7.19
C ARG A 198 10.15 21.65 7.02
N GLY A 199 10.96 21.56 8.06
CA GLY A 199 12.16 20.71 8.08
C GLY A 199 11.82 19.25 7.84
N ALA A 200 10.79 18.72 8.49
CA ALA A 200 10.29 17.37 8.26
C ALA A 200 9.86 17.13 6.80
N ALA A 201 9.15 18.09 6.22
CA ALA A 201 8.74 18.00 4.82
C ALA A 201 9.94 17.99 3.86
N PHE A 202 10.95 18.85 4.08
CA PHE A 202 12.20 18.84 3.30
C PHE A 202 12.97 17.55 3.47
N ALA A 203 13.07 17.01 4.69
CA ALA A 203 13.73 15.73 4.95
C ALA A 203 13.07 14.59 4.15
N THR A 204 11.74 14.56 4.13
CA THR A 204 10.96 13.58 3.36
C THR A 204 11.22 13.72 1.85
N VAL A 205 11.13 14.91 1.28
CA VAL A 205 11.31 15.12 -0.16
C VAL A 205 12.75 14.84 -0.59
N ILE A 206 13.76 15.30 0.19
CA ILE A 206 15.16 15.11 -0.15
C ILE A 206 15.56 13.63 -0.05
N SER A 207 15.11 12.91 0.97
CA SER A 207 15.39 11.47 1.11
C SER A 207 14.79 10.67 -0.05
N GLN A 208 13.57 10.99 -0.47
CA GLN A 208 12.93 10.39 -1.64
C GLN A 208 13.63 10.79 -2.95
N LEU A 209 14.12 12.03 -3.08
CA LEU A 209 14.87 12.50 -4.25
C LEU A 209 16.16 11.68 -4.41
N LEU A 210 16.92 11.48 -3.35
CA LEU A 210 18.14 10.69 -3.38
C LEU A 210 17.86 9.23 -3.75
N ALA A 211 16.80 8.65 -3.21
CA ALA A 211 16.37 7.30 -3.58
C ALA A 211 15.88 7.22 -5.03
N MET A 212 15.14 8.22 -5.51
CA MET A 212 14.74 8.33 -6.92
C MET A 212 15.98 8.40 -7.85
N CYS A 213 16.99 9.19 -7.50
CA CYS A 213 18.23 9.26 -8.25
C CYS A 213 18.95 7.90 -8.30
N TYR A 214 18.99 7.18 -7.17
CA TYR A 214 19.52 5.82 -7.12
C TYR A 214 18.73 4.87 -8.04
N GLN A 215 17.39 4.91 -8.02
CA GLN A 215 16.54 4.08 -8.88
C GLN A 215 16.73 4.41 -10.37
N LEU A 216 16.78 5.71 -10.72
CA LEU A 216 17.04 6.14 -12.10
C LEU A 216 18.41 5.68 -12.59
N ARG A 217 19.45 5.74 -11.73
CA ARG A 217 20.78 5.23 -12.06
C ARG A 217 20.75 3.73 -12.34
N LEU A 218 19.98 2.95 -11.56
CA LEU A 218 19.81 1.52 -11.82
C LEU A 218 19.20 1.25 -13.20
N PHE A 219 18.15 1.98 -13.58
CA PHE A 219 17.50 1.82 -14.87
C PHE A 219 18.29 2.46 -16.05
N SER A 220 19.26 3.33 -15.78
CA SER A 220 20.12 3.93 -16.80
C SER A 220 21.30 3.03 -17.19
N ASN A 221 21.53 1.94 -16.47
CA ASN A 221 22.62 1.02 -16.76
C ASN A 221 22.35 0.25 -18.06
N LYS A 222 23.28 0.35 -19.03
CA LYS A 222 23.16 -0.28 -20.36
C LYS A 222 23.10 -1.81 -20.32
N HIS A 223 23.57 -2.41 -19.25
CA HIS A 223 23.57 -3.88 -19.06
C HIS A 223 22.25 -4.43 -18.53
N GLU A 224 21.30 -3.56 -18.17
CA GLU A 224 20.01 -3.96 -17.65
C GLU A 224 19.05 -4.35 -18.77
N MET A 225 18.20 -5.35 -18.47
CA MET A 225 17.18 -5.81 -19.43
C MET A 225 16.08 -4.78 -19.60
N LEU A 226 15.62 -4.18 -18.49
CA LEU A 226 14.73 -3.02 -18.51
C LEU A 226 15.56 -1.78 -18.25
N ARG A 227 15.69 -0.93 -19.27
CA ARG A 227 16.51 0.29 -19.19
C ARG A 227 15.81 1.49 -19.77
N LEU A 228 16.17 2.65 -19.25
CA LEU A 228 15.78 3.93 -19.83
C LEU A 228 16.63 4.19 -21.06
N LYS A 229 15.98 4.32 -22.23
CA LYS A 229 16.60 4.64 -23.51
C LYS A 229 15.84 5.75 -24.22
N ARG A 230 16.44 6.41 -25.17
CA ARG A 230 15.76 7.41 -26.00
C ARG A 230 14.61 6.76 -26.78
N GLY A 231 13.48 7.45 -26.88
CA GLY A 231 12.33 7.03 -27.68
C GLY A 231 11.21 6.28 -26.93
N ILE A 232 11.40 5.89 -25.65
CA ILE A 232 10.38 5.17 -24.88
C ILE A 232 9.44 6.08 -24.08
N TYR A 233 9.75 7.39 -24.01
CA TYR A 233 9.01 8.35 -23.17
C TYR A 233 7.72 8.87 -23.83
N GLY A 234 7.54 8.66 -25.12
CA GLY A 234 6.32 9.03 -25.82
C GLY A 234 5.12 8.28 -25.25
N LEU A 235 4.09 9.02 -24.83
CA LEU A 235 2.87 8.41 -24.31
C LEU A 235 2.15 7.64 -25.44
N ARG A 236 1.92 6.37 -25.21
CA ARG A 236 1.14 5.50 -26.07
C ARG A 236 -0.19 5.20 -25.40
N ALA A 237 -1.28 5.56 -26.03
CA ALA A 237 -2.62 5.45 -25.47
C ALA A 237 -2.98 4.02 -25.02
N ASP A 238 -2.53 3.00 -25.74
CA ASP A 238 -2.70 1.59 -25.42
C ASP A 238 -2.00 1.22 -24.10
N LEU A 239 -0.75 1.68 -23.90
CA LEU A 239 0.04 1.44 -22.69
C LEU A 239 -0.52 2.23 -21.50
N VAL A 240 -0.84 3.51 -21.71
CA VAL A 240 -1.45 4.36 -20.68
C VAL A 240 -2.76 3.78 -20.19
N LYS A 241 -3.63 3.35 -21.10
CA LYS A 241 -4.91 2.71 -20.77
C LYS A 241 -4.71 1.42 -19.96
N ASN A 242 -3.69 0.64 -20.28
CA ASN A 242 -3.35 -0.58 -19.55
C ASN A 242 -2.84 -0.26 -18.14
N ILE A 243 -1.89 0.68 -18.00
CA ILE A 243 -1.35 1.12 -16.71
C ILE A 243 -2.45 1.66 -15.81
N ILE A 244 -3.22 2.63 -16.29
CA ILE A 244 -4.30 3.27 -15.52
C ILE A 244 -5.39 2.23 -15.22
N GLY A 245 -5.76 1.41 -16.20
CA GLY A 245 -6.78 0.38 -16.03
C GLY A 245 -6.46 -0.54 -14.83
N ILE A 246 -5.23 -1.04 -14.71
CA ILE A 246 -4.80 -1.86 -13.58
C ILE A 246 -4.68 -1.03 -12.31
N GLY A 247 -4.16 0.19 -12.42
CA GLY A 247 -3.91 1.10 -11.29
C GLY A 247 -5.18 1.65 -10.63
N VAL A 248 -6.32 1.67 -11.32
CA VAL A 248 -7.60 2.12 -10.73
C VAL A 248 -8.00 1.28 -9.52
N SER A 249 -7.70 -0.02 -9.49
CA SER A 249 -8.05 -0.88 -8.35
C SER A 249 -7.39 -0.43 -7.04
N PRO A 250 -6.05 -0.34 -6.93
CA PRO A 250 -5.39 0.14 -5.72
C PRO A 250 -5.70 1.62 -5.42
N PHE A 251 -5.93 2.44 -6.43
CA PHE A 251 -6.35 3.83 -6.23
C PHE A 251 -7.69 3.90 -5.49
N LEU A 252 -8.74 3.25 -6.03
CA LEU A 252 -10.06 3.22 -5.41
C LEU A 252 -10.02 2.62 -4.01
N MET A 253 -9.20 1.59 -3.79
CA MET A 253 -9.02 1.00 -2.46
C MET A 253 -8.48 2.02 -1.45
N ASN A 254 -7.50 2.84 -1.82
CA ASN A 254 -6.95 3.88 -0.94
C ASN A 254 -7.97 5.00 -0.68
N VAL A 255 -8.70 5.45 -1.70
CA VAL A 255 -9.75 6.46 -1.55
C VAL A 255 -10.84 5.96 -0.60
N CYS A 256 -11.31 4.74 -0.78
CA CYS A 256 -12.31 4.14 0.10
C CYS A 256 -11.80 3.97 1.52
N ALA A 257 -10.54 3.58 1.70
CA ALA A 257 -9.94 3.47 3.04
C ALA A 257 -9.94 4.81 3.78
N CYS A 258 -9.62 5.92 3.10
CA CYS A 258 -9.71 7.26 3.69
C CYS A 258 -11.15 7.61 4.12
N MET A 259 -12.14 7.33 3.26
CA MET A 259 -13.56 7.57 3.59
C MET A 259 -14.01 6.74 4.79
N VAL A 260 -13.64 5.47 4.82
CA VAL A 260 -13.98 4.55 5.91
C VAL A 260 -13.42 5.02 7.25
N VAL A 261 -12.16 5.49 7.28
CA VAL A 261 -11.53 6.00 8.52
C VAL A 261 -12.31 7.19 9.08
N ILE A 262 -12.73 8.13 8.22
CA ILE A 262 -13.55 9.28 8.64
C ILE A 262 -14.87 8.80 9.25
N PHE A 263 -15.53 7.85 8.58
CA PHE A 263 -16.83 7.33 9.01
C PHE A 263 -16.73 6.56 10.35
N ILE A 264 -15.71 5.73 10.50
CA ILE A 264 -15.45 5.00 11.75
C ILE A 264 -15.21 5.97 12.90
N ASN A 265 -14.34 6.96 12.71
CA ASN A 265 -14.03 7.93 13.77
C ASN A 265 -15.27 8.69 14.23
N ASN A 266 -16.12 9.14 13.30
CA ASN A 266 -17.38 9.81 13.66
C ASN A 266 -18.28 8.88 14.50
N ARG A 267 -18.44 7.62 14.08
CA ARG A 267 -19.24 6.66 14.84
C ARG A 267 -18.65 6.31 16.21
N LEU A 268 -17.33 6.25 16.33
CA LEU A 268 -16.68 6.03 17.63
C LEU A 268 -16.93 7.20 18.59
N VAL A 269 -16.87 8.44 18.10
CA VAL A 269 -17.20 9.63 18.90
C VAL A 269 -18.66 9.60 19.33
N ASP A 270 -19.60 9.30 18.41
CA ASP A 270 -21.04 9.28 18.68
C ASP A 270 -21.42 8.27 19.76
N TYR A 271 -20.80 7.08 19.78
CA TYR A 271 -21.19 5.94 20.63
C TYR A 271 -20.28 5.69 21.83
N GLY A 272 -19.09 6.25 21.90
CA GLY A 272 -18.14 5.97 22.97
C GLY A 272 -17.18 7.10 23.32
N GLY A 273 -17.33 8.26 22.68
CA GLY A 273 -16.49 9.43 22.93
C GLY A 273 -15.00 9.21 22.67
N ASP A 274 -14.17 10.08 23.25
CA ASP A 274 -12.71 10.07 23.03
C ASP A 274 -12.03 8.77 23.50
N LEU A 275 -12.57 8.16 24.56
CA LEU A 275 -12.06 6.88 25.07
C LEU A 275 -12.17 5.76 24.05
N ALA A 276 -13.29 5.71 23.30
CA ALA A 276 -13.49 4.71 22.25
C ALA A 276 -12.58 4.95 21.04
N VAL A 277 -12.33 6.21 20.68
CA VAL A 277 -11.38 6.57 19.62
C VAL A 277 -9.97 6.15 20.01
N GLY A 278 -9.55 6.42 21.25
CA GLY A 278 -8.25 6.01 21.76
C GLY A 278 -8.09 4.48 21.80
N ALA A 279 -9.10 3.76 22.28
CA ALA A 279 -9.11 2.31 22.31
C ALA A 279 -9.03 1.68 20.91
N TYR A 280 -9.81 2.21 19.98
CA TYR A 280 -9.76 1.80 18.57
C TYR A 280 -8.40 2.09 17.94
N GLY A 281 -7.81 3.26 18.25
CA GLY A 281 -6.49 3.65 17.75
C GLY A 281 -5.40 2.63 18.10
N ILE A 282 -5.41 2.13 19.35
CA ILE A 282 -4.49 1.08 19.81
C ILE A 282 -4.77 -0.25 19.07
N ALA A 283 -6.03 -0.69 19.03
CA ALA A 283 -6.42 -1.93 18.37
C ALA A 283 -6.09 -1.91 16.87
N TYR A 284 -6.41 -0.81 16.18
CA TYR A 284 -6.15 -0.60 14.77
C TYR A 284 -4.64 -0.53 14.46
N GLY A 285 -3.85 0.12 15.31
CA GLY A 285 -2.40 0.19 15.16
C GLY A 285 -1.74 -1.19 15.14
N ILE A 286 -2.15 -2.07 16.06
CA ILE A 286 -1.68 -3.46 16.09
C ILE A 286 -2.18 -4.25 14.89
N ALA A 287 -3.45 -4.10 14.53
CA ALA A 287 -4.03 -4.73 13.35
C ALA A 287 -3.27 -4.36 12.08
N MET A 288 -2.97 -3.08 11.89
CA MET A 288 -2.24 -2.55 10.74
C MET A 288 -0.81 -3.08 10.64
N MET A 289 -0.15 -3.36 11.75
CA MET A 289 1.18 -3.98 11.73
C MET A 289 1.15 -5.34 11.00
N PHE A 290 0.18 -6.20 11.30
CA PHE A 290 0.03 -7.50 10.62
C PHE A 290 -0.42 -7.34 9.16
N VAL A 291 -1.30 -6.37 8.90
CA VAL A 291 -1.72 -6.02 7.53
C VAL A 291 -0.53 -5.59 6.67
N MET A 292 0.44 -4.84 7.22
CA MET A 292 1.66 -4.42 6.50
C MET A 292 2.52 -5.60 6.08
N PHE A 293 2.64 -6.65 6.91
CA PHE A 293 3.32 -7.88 6.51
C PHE A 293 2.61 -8.57 5.33
N VAL A 294 1.28 -8.62 5.33
CA VAL A 294 0.52 -9.20 4.20
C VAL A 294 0.62 -8.34 2.95
N ILE A 295 0.64 -7.02 3.07
CA ILE A 295 0.91 -6.11 1.94
C ILE A 295 2.30 -6.38 1.35
N GLY A 296 3.32 -6.54 2.19
CA GLY A 296 4.66 -6.92 1.75
C GLY A 296 4.68 -8.27 1.03
N LEU A 297 3.98 -9.27 1.55
CA LEU A 297 3.82 -10.57 0.90
C LEU A 297 3.14 -10.44 -0.48
N ASN A 298 2.09 -9.65 -0.58
CA ASN A 298 1.38 -9.37 -1.83
C ASN A 298 2.27 -8.65 -2.85
N GLN A 299 3.09 -7.71 -2.41
CA GLN A 299 4.08 -7.04 -3.28
C GLN A 299 5.14 -8.02 -3.80
N GLY A 300 5.52 -9.03 -3.00
CA GLY A 300 6.39 -10.12 -3.44
C GLY A 300 5.72 -11.10 -4.40
N MET A 301 4.43 -11.40 -4.20
CA MET A 301 3.62 -12.25 -5.07
C MET A 301 3.44 -11.64 -6.46
N GLN A 302 3.28 -10.32 -6.56
CA GLN A 302 2.89 -9.60 -7.77
C GLN A 302 3.78 -9.90 -8.99
N PRO A 303 5.12 -9.75 -8.96
CA PRO A 303 5.96 -10.04 -10.12
C PRO A 303 5.94 -11.50 -10.52
N ILE A 304 5.86 -12.41 -9.56
CA ILE A 304 5.85 -13.86 -9.81
C ILE A 304 4.52 -14.27 -10.47
N ALA A 305 3.40 -13.79 -9.94
CA ALA A 305 2.07 -14.08 -10.49
C ALA A 305 1.90 -13.46 -11.89
N GLY A 306 2.29 -12.19 -12.07
CA GLY A 306 2.22 -11.50 -13.36
C GLY A 306 3.05 -12.20 -14.44
N TYR A 307 4.28 -12.57 -14.13
CA TYR A 307 5.17 -13.30 -15.05
C TYR A 307 4.59 -14.66 -15.45
N ASN A 308 4.19 -15.50 -14.46
CA ASN A 308 3.67 -16.84 -14.74
C ASN A 308 2.32 -16.79 -15.47
N TYR A 309 1.50 -15.76 -15.22
CA TYR A 309 0.30 -15.52 -16.01
C TYR A 309 0.63 -15.14 -17.46
N GLY A 310 1.59 -14.25 -17.68
CA GLY A 310 2.07 -13.84 -19.01
C GLY A 310 2.68 -14.99 -19.79
N SER A 311 3.44 -15.87 -19.14
CA SER A 311 4.07 -17.07 -19.75
C SER A 311 3.15 -18.29 -19.83
N GLN A 312 1.86 -18.16 -19.46
CA GLN A 312 0.85 -19.23 -19.47
C GLN A 312 1.20 -20.43 -18.57
N GLN A 313 2.07 -20.25 -17.56
CA GLN A 313 2.45 -21.31 -16.62
C GLN A 313 1.45 -21.39 -15.45
N ILE A 314 0.30 -21.96 -15.72
CA ILE A 314 -0.86 -21.94 -14.83
C ILE A 314 -0.62 -22.69 -13.52
N ASP A 315 0.03 -23.84 -13.56
CA ASP A 315 0.32 -24.62 -12.36
C ASP A 315 1.22 -23.84 -11.39
N ARG A 316 2.20 -23.12 -11.93
CA ARG A 316 3.05 -22.25 -11.13
C ARG A 316 2.29 -21.05 -10.58
N LEU A 317 1.44 -20.44 -11.41
CA LEU A 317 0.57 -19.33 -11.00
C LEU A 317 -0.32 -19.74 -9.82
N MET A 318 -0.96 -20.91 -9.89
CA MET A 318 -1.80 -21.42 -8.81
C MET A 318 -1.01 -21.80 -7.57
N ARG A 319 0.21 -22.29 -7.74
CA ARG A 319 1.12 -22.58 -6.62
C ARG A 319 1.56 -21.33 -5.90
N VAL A 320 1.85 -20.24 -6.64
CA VAL A 320 2.12 -18.90 -6.04
C VAL A 320 0.94 -18.45 -5.20
N LEU A 321 -0.28 -18.47 -5.76
CA LEU A 321 -1.49 -18.09 -5.05
C LEU A 321 -1.67 -18.90 -3.77
N LYS A 322 -1.57 -20.25 -3.85
CA LYS A 322 -1.73 -21.13 -2.69
C LYS A 322 -0.72 -20.81 -1.58
N LEU A 323 0.56 -20.66 -1.92
CA LEU A 323 1.61 -20.35 -0.95
C LEU A 323 1.44 -18.95 -0.34
N SER A 324 0.99 -17.98 -1.12
CA SER A 324 0.70 -16.63 -0.61
C SER A 324 -0.50 -16.64 0.33
N ILE A 325 -1.56 -17.42 0.04
CA ILE A 325 -2.69 -17.57 0.95
C ILE A 325 -2.22 -18.21 2.28
N ILE A 326 -1.44 -19.28 2.23
CA ILE A 326 -0.91 -19.93 3.43
C ILE A 326 -0.07 -18.95 4.23
N GLY A 327 0.87 -18.25 3.58
CA GLY A 327 1.73 -17.26 4.26
C GLY A 327 0.94 -16.13 4.91
N ALA A 328 -0.04 -15.54 4.19
CA ALA A 328 -0.90 -14.49 4.73
C ALA A 328 -1.77 -15.00 5.89
N THR A 329 -2.32 -16.22 5.78
CA THR A 329 -3.11 -16.83 6.85
C THR A 329 -2.25 -17.06 8.08
N CYS A 330 -1.02 -17.57 7.95
CA CYS A 330 -0.10 -17.74 9.09
C CYS A 330 0.20 -16.41 9.77
N ILE A 331 0.48 -15.34 9.01
CA ILE A 331 0.71 -14.00 9.56
C ILE A 331 -0.52 -13.50 10.32
N MET A 332 -1.71 -13.66 9.73
CA MET A 332 -2.95 -13.20 10.34
C MET A 332 -3.38 -14.03 11.54
N VAL A 333 -3.11 -15.34 11.54
CA VAL A 333 -3.34 -16.23 12.71
C VAL A 333 -2.43 -15.81 13.87
N LEU A 334 -1.17 -15.44 13.61
CA LEU A 334 -0.29 -14.92 14.65
C LEU A 334 -0.86 -13.62 15.25
N GLY A 335 -1.30 -12.68 14.40
CA GLY A 335 -1.96 -11.46 14.87
C GLY A 335 -3.22 -11.74 15.66
N TRP A 336 -4.06 -12.63 15.17
CA TRP A 336 -5.27 -13.09 15.86
C TRP A 336 -4.95 -13.66 17.25
N SER A 337 -3.94 -14.52 17.33
CA SER A 337 -3.53 -15.11 18.60
C SER A 337 -3.11 -14.06 19.63
N ILE A 338 -2.34 -13.06 19.21
CA ILE A 338 -1.93 -11.95 20.08
C ILE A 338 -3.15 -11.13 20.53
N GLY A 339 -4.03 -10.77 19.58
CA GLY A 339 -5.22 -9.98 19.88
C GLY A 339 -6.26 -10.69 20.75
N MET A 340 -6.33 -12.03 20.70
CA MET A 340 -7.27 -12.82 21.48
C MET A 340 -6.73 -13.20 22.88
N PHE A 341 -5.47 -13.62 22.96
CA PHE A 341 -4.93 -14.17 24.20
C PHE A 341 -4.17 -13.16 25.06
N CYS A 342 -3.57 -12.13 24.43
CA CYS A 342 -2.74 -11.16 25.14
C CYS A 342 -3.13 -9.68 24.90
N PRO A 343 -4.42 -9.31 24.71
CA PRO A 343 -4.78 -7.95 24.33
C PRO A 343 -4.47 -6.91 25.40
N GLU A 344 -4.62 -7.27 26.68
CA GLU A 344 -4.31 -6.37 27.79
C GLU A 344 -2.81 -6.11 27.92
N LEU A 345 -1.97 -7.14 27.75
CA LEU A 345 -0.51 -6.99 27.73
C LEU A 345 -0.07 -6.03 26.63
N VAL A 346 -0.66 -6.16 25.45
CA VAL A 346 -0.39 -5.28 24.31
C VAL A 346 -0.88 -3.87 24.60
N ALA A 347 -2.09 -3.67 25.13
CA ALA A 347 -2.62 -2.36 25.48
C ALA A 347 -1.77 -1.64 26.53
N ARG A 348 -1.25 -2.37 27.54
CA ARG A 348 -0.33 -1.84 28.56
C ARG A 348 0.99 -1.28 27.99
N MET A 349 1.40 -1.69 26.80
CA MET A 349 2.58 -1.09 26.14
C MET A 349 2.32 0.35 25.68
N PHE A 350 1.06 0.75 25.52
CA PHE A 350 0.67 2.07 24.99
C PHE A 350 0.14 3.02 26.06
N THR A 351 -0.43 2.49 27.15
CA THR A 351 -1.06 3.30 28.19
C THR A 351 -1.01 2.61 29.55
N THR A 352 -1.06 3.43 30.61
CA THR A 352 -1.20 2.98 32.00
C THR A 352 -2.63 3.16 32.55
N ASP A 353 -3.53 3.79 31.79
CA ASP A 353 -4.93 3.97 32.18
C ASP A 353 -5.69 2.64 32.04
N GLU A 354 -6.12 2.09 33.16
CA GLU A 354 -6.85 0.81 33.25
C GLU A 354 -8.18 0.84 32.47
N ASN A 355 -8.87 1.98 32.38
CA ASN A 355 -10.10 2.08 31.61
C ASN A 355 -9.79 1.97 30.11
N LEU A 356 -8.78 2.69 29.63
CA LEU A 356 -8.35 2.64 28.24
C LEU A 356 -7.81 1.24 27.89
N ILE A 357 -7.08 0.58 28.80
CA ILE A 357 -6.59 -0.79 28.62
C ILE A 357 -7.76 -1.76 28.40
N ARG A 358 -8.80 -1.71 29.25
CA ARG A 358 -9.97 -2.59 29.13
C ARG A 358 -10.73 -2.37 27.82
N HIS A 359 -10.97 -1.12 27.46
CA HIS A 359 -11.64 -0.77 26.19
C HIS A 359 -10.81 -1.19 24.97
N SER A 360 -9.50 -0.97 25.01
CA SER A 360 -8.58 -1.40 23.93
C SER A 360 -8.53 -2.92 23.79
N ALA A 361 -8.49 -3.65 24.91
CA ALA A 361 -8.51 -5.11 24.90
C ALA A 361 -9.82 -5.65 24.30
N ASN A 362 -10.96 -5.06 24.65
CA ASN A 362 -12.26 -5.45 24.09
C ASN A 362 -12.33 -5.10 22.60
N ALA A 363 -11.93 -3.89 22.20
CA ALA A 363 -11.87 -3.47 20.80
C ALA A 363 -10.98 -4.43 19.98
N MET A 364 -9.81 -4.79 20.53
CA MET A 364 -8.86 -5.70 19.87
C MET A 364 -9.45 -7.08 19.66
N ARG A 365 -10.09 -7.68 20.68
CA ARG A 365 -10.76 -8.97 20.56
C ARG A 365 -11.85 -8.97 19.48
N ILE A 366 -12.65 -7.91 19.41
CA ILE A 366 -13.74 -7.79 18.42
C ILE A 366 -13.15 -7.57 17.01
N VAL A 367 -12.31 -6.55 16.82
CA VAL A 367 -11.75 -6.17 15.52
C VAL A 367 -10.94 -7.30 14.90
N MET A 368 -10.16 -8.02 15.72
CA MET A 368 -9.28 -9.07 15.22
C MET A 368 -9.95 -10.47 15.18
N LEU A 369 -11.24 -10.58 15.49
CA LEU A 369 -11.96 -11.87 15.58
C LEU A 369 -11.82 -12.74 14.33
N VAL A 370 -11.92 -12.18 13.16
CA VAL A 370 -11.87 -12.89 11.87
C VAL A 370 -10.55 -12.72 11.10
N PHE A 371 -9.49 -12.25 11.76
CA PHE A 371 -8.17 -12.04 11.14
C PHE A 371 -7.67 -13.22 10.31
N PRO A 372 -7.81 -14.50 10.74
CA PRO A 372 -7.39 -15.65 9.94
C PRO A 372 -7.93 -15.65 8.50
N VAL A 373 -9.14 -15.12 8.28
CA VAL A 373 -9.80 -15.11 6.96
C VAL A 373 -9.45 -13.87 6.13
N ILE A 374 -9.05 -12.76 6.76
CA ILE A 374 -8.70 -11.52 6.06
C ILE A 374 -7.50 -11.73 5.14
N GLY A 375 -6.51 -12.51 5.59
CA GLY A 375 -5.33 -12.85 4.78
C GLY A 375 -5.70 -13.46 3.44
N TYR A 376 -6.66 -14.38 3.43
CA TYR A 376 -7.20 -14.97 2.21
C TYR A 376 -7.82 -13.92 1.28
N GLN A 377 -8.69 -13.06 1.79
CA GLN A 377 -9.37 -12.03 1.01
C GLN A 377 -8.38 -11.03 0.39
N MET A 378 -7.37 -10.58 1.17
CA MET A 378 -6.35 -9.65 0.69
C MET A 378 -5.51 -10.26 -0.44
N VAL A 379 -5.09 -11.51 -0.30
CA VAL A 379 -4.29 -12.21 -1.31
C VAL A 379 -5.09 -12.45 -2.58
N VAL A 380 -6.35 -12.91 -2.47
CA VAL A 380 -7.21 -13.16 -3.64
C VAL A 380 -7.50 -11.87 -4.41
N THR A 381 -7.80 -10.78 -3.71
CA THR A 381 -8.04 -9.48 -4.34
C THR A 381 -6.81 -8.98 -5.09
N ASN A 382 -5.63 -9.08 -4.46
CA ASN A 382 -4.37 -8.69 -5.08
C ASN A 382 -3.98 -9.63 -6.23
N PHE A 383 -4.26 -10.93 -6.13
CA PHE A 383 -4.02 -11.89 -7.20
C PHE A 383 -4.75 -11.50 -8.49
N PHE A 384 -6.02 -11.14 -8.43
CA PHE A 384 -6.76 -10.68 -9.61
C PHE A 384 -6.17 -9.41 -10.21
N GLN A 385 -5.63 -8.52 -9.38
CA GLN A 385 -4.87 -7.35 -9.83
C GLN A 385 -3.59 -7.77 -10.57
N CYS A 386 -2.80 -8.71 -10.02
CA CYS A 386 -1.55 -9.19 -10.58
C CYS A 386 -1.70 -9.85 -11.96
N ILE A 387 -2.84 -10.46 -12.24
CA ILE A 387 -3.16 -11.07 -13.54
C ILE A 387 -3.96 -10.15 -14.47
N GLY A 388 -4.09 -8.86 -14.13
CA GLY A 388 -4.78 -7.86 -14.93
C GLY A 388 -6.31 -8.01 -15.00
N LYS A 389 -6.92 -8.81 -14.10
CA LYS A 389 -8.39 -8.94 -14.00
C LYS A 389 -8.98 -7.82 -13.14
N VAL A 390 -8.79 -6.59 -13.61
CA VAL A 390 -9.06 -5.36 -12.87
C VAL A 390 -10.49 -5.26 -12.35
N LYS A 391 -11.49 -5.59 -13.19
CA LYS A 391 -12.92 -5.51 -12.79
C LYS A 391 -13.22 -6.37 -11.56
N ILE A 392 -12.63 -7.57 -11.49
CA ILE A 392 -12.81 -8.47 -10.36
C ILE A 392 -12.11 -7.91 -9.12
N SER A 393 -10.87 -7.41 -9.27
CA SER A 393 -10.12 -6.81 -8.16
C SER A 393 -10.83 -5.58 -7.59
N ILE A 394 -11.36 -4.69 -8.43
CA ILE A 394 -12.17 -3.54 -8.01
C ILE A 394 -13.41 -4.00 -7.26
N PHE A 395 -14.15 -4.95 -7.83
CA PHE A 395 -15.37 -5.46 -7.19
C PHE A 395 -15.09 -6.04 -5.79
N LEU A 396 -14.04 -6.86 -5.64
CA LEU A 396 -13.68 -7.43 -4.35
C LEU A 396 -13.20 -6.37 -3.33
N SER A 397 -12.48 -5.35 -3.78
CA SER A 397 -12.03 -4.25 -2.91
C SER A 397 -13.20 -3.37 -2.46
N LEU A 398 -14.05 -2.97 -3.38
CA LEU A 398 -15.20 -2.09 -3.10
C LEU A 398 -16.29 -2.81 -2.31
N SER A 399 -16.53 -4.11 -2.56
CA SER A 399 -17.51 -4.88 -1.82
C SER A 399 -17.19 -4.90 -0.33
N ARG A 400 -15.93 -5.06 0.05
CA ARG A 400 -15.48 -5.01 1.44
C ARG A 400 -15.73 -3.65 2.09
N GLN A 401 -15.28 -2.57 1.48
CA GLN A 401 -15.23 -1.25 2.10
C GLN A 401 -16.53 -0.46 1.94
N LEU A 402 -17.08 -0.39 0.73
CA LEU A 402 -18.24 0.45 0.44
C LEU A 402 -19.57 -0.31 0.57
N ILE A 403 -19.63 -1.54 0.03
CA ILE A 403 -20.90 -2.27 -0.06
C ILE A 403 -21.26 -2.90 1.29
N ILE A 404 -20.26 -3.35 2.07
CA ILE A 404 -20.53 -4.06 3.33
C ILE A 404 -20.19 -3.19 4.52
N LEU A 405 -18.96 -2.69 4.63
CA LEU A 405 -18.49 -2.02 5.85
C LEU A 405 -19.26 -0.73 6.14
N LEU A 406 -19.46 0.16 5.15
CA LEU A 406 -20.17 1.42 5.38
C LEU A 406 -21.62 1.21 5.85
N PRO A 407 -22.45 0.34 5.22
CA PRO A 407 -23.77 0.02 5.75
C PRO A 407 -23.74 -0.62 7.14
N MET A 408 -22.79 -1.53 7.40
CA MET A 408 -22.67 -2.16 8.72
C MET A 408 -22.30 -1.16 9.82
N LEU A 409 -21.47 -0.16 9.51
CA LEU A 409 -21.17 0.97 10.42
C LEU A 409 -22.39 1.87 10.70
N GLY A 410 -23.39 1.86 9.82
CA GLY A 410 -24.67 2.52 10.05
C GLY A 410 -25.65 1.67 10.86
N ILE A 411 -25.69 0.36 10.62
CA ILE A 411 -26.73 -0.54 11.13
C ILE A 411 -26.34 -1.16 12.49
N LEU A 412 -25.14 -1.76 12.60
CA LEU A 412 -24.74 -2.50 13.81
C LEU A 412 -24.68 -1.65 15.09
N PRO A 413 -24.25 -0.37 15.03
CA PRO A 413 -24.25 0.47 16.23
C PRO A 413 -25.65 0.74 16.78
N LEU A 414 -26.69 0.71 15.96
CA LEU A 414 -28.09 0.88 16.40
C LEU A 414 -28.54 -0.25 17.34
N PHE A 415 -27.99 -1.46 17.19
CA PHE A 415 -28.36 -2.63 17.98
C PHE A 415 -27.36 -2.93 19.10
N PHE A 416 -26.07 -2.66 18.89
CA PHE A 416 -25.00 -3.07 19.78
C PHE A 416 -24.15 -1.91 20.32
N GLY A 417 -24.55 -0.65 20.06
CA GLY A 417 -23.83 0.53 20.50
C GLY A 417 -22.35 0.52 20.03
N LEU A 418 -21.44 0.85 20.92
CA LEU A 418 -20.00 0.90 20.63
C LEU A 418 -19.43 -0.44 20.11
N ASN A 419 -19.88 -1.56 20.68
CA ASN A 419 -19.45 -2.88 20.21
C ASN A 419 -19.90 -3.13 18.77
N GLY A 420 -21.03 -2.54 18.34
CA GLY A 420 -21.50 -2.59 16.97
C GLY A 420 -20.56 -1.85 15.99
N VAL A 421 -19.97 -0.73 16.42
CA VAL A 421 -18.96 -0.03 15.61
C VAL A 421 -17.75 -0.92 15.39
N TRP A 422 -17.23 -1.55 16.43
CA TRP A 422 -16.08 -2.46 16.33
C TRP A 422 -16.43 -3.74 15.55
N ALA A 423 -17.64 -4.29 15.73
CA ALA A 423 -18.10 -5.50 15.04
C ALA A 423 -18.35 -5.31 13.53
N ALA A 424 -18.56 -4.08 13.07
CA ALA A 424 -18.74 -3.80 11.65
C ALA A 424 -17.55 -4.24 10.80
N MET A 425 -16.32 -4.14 11.33
CA MET A 425 -15.12 -4.57 10.61
C MET A 425 -15.08 -6.10 10.41
N PRO A 426 -15.11 -6.94 11.48
CA PRO A 426 -15.06 -8.38 11.28
C PRO A 426 -16.24 -8.93 10.49
N VAL A 427 -17.44 -8.36 10.62
CA VAL A 427 -18.59 -8.75 9.80
C VAL A 427 -18.33 -8.48 8.32
N SER A 428 -17.81 -7.30 8.00
CA SER A 428 -17.44 -6.94 6.63
C SER A 428 -16.34 -7.85 6.08
N ASP A 429 -15.32 -8.11 6.87
CA ASP A 429 -14.18 -8.94 6.47
C ASP A 429 -14.59 -10.40 6.25
N ALA A 430 -15.45 -10.95 7.09
CA ALA A 430 -16.01 -12.30 6.92
C ALA A 430 -16.85 -12.38 5.62
N ALA A 431 -17.78 -11.45 5.42
CA ALA A 431 -18.62 -11.42 4.22
C ALA A 431 -17.78 -11.22 2.93
N ALA A 432 -16.82 -10.31 2.95
CA ALA A 432 -15.90 -10.10 1.81
C ALA A 432 -15.04 -11.33 1.52
N SER A 433 -14.64 -12.09 2.55
CA SER A 433 -13.87 -13.34 2.38
C SER A 433 -14.71 -14.42 1.72
N VAL A 434 -16.01 -14.53 2.07
CA VAL A 434 -16.95 -15.44 1.41
C VAL A 434 -17.14 -15.05 -0.06
N ILE A 435 -17.33 -13.75 -0.34
CA ILE A 435 -17.45 -13.26 -1.72
C ILE A 435 -16.18 -13.58 -2.51
N ALA A 436 -14.99 -13.34 -1.93
CA ALA A 436 -13.71 -13.65 -2.57
C ALA A 436 -13.60 -15.17 -2.86
N ALA A 437 -14.03 -16.03 -1.95
CA ALA A 437 -14.02 -17.48 -2.14
C ALA A 437 -14.97 -17.91 -3.29
N VAL A 438 -16.16 -17.37 -3.35
CA VAL A 438 -17.13 -17.65 -4.43
C VAL A 438 -16.56 -17.19 -5.78
N VAL A 439 -16.04 -15.95 -5.85
CA VAL A 439 -15.46 -15.40 -7.08
C VAL A 439 -14.25 -16.24 -7.54
N MET A 440 -13.38 -16.63 -6.62
CA MET A 440 -12.23 -17.49 -6.93
C MET A 440 -12.69 -18.87 -7.42
N PHE A 441 -13.68 -19.48 -6.78
CA PHE A 441 -14.24 -20.78 -7.20
C PHE A 441 -14.80 -20.72 -8.62
N VAL A 442 -15.61 -19.70 -8.93
CA VAL A 442 -16.17 -19.48 -10.28
C VAL A 442 -15.06 -19.25 -11.31
N PHE A 443 -14.06 -18.45 -10.95
CA PHE A 443 -12.91 -18.22 -11.83
C PHE A 443 -12.14 -19.51 -12.13
N MET A 444 -11.85 -20.31 -11.12
CA MET A 444 -11.15 -21.58 -11.25
C MET A 444 -11.92 -22.60 -12.11
N ARG A 445 -13.23 -22.68 -11.93
CA ARG A 445 -14.10 -23.55 -12.74
C ARG A 445 -14.06 -23.17 -14.22
N LYS A 446 -14.22 -21.88 -14.53
CA LYS A 446 -14.14 -21.38 -15.92
C LYS A 446 -12.75 -21.58 -16.52
N PHE A 447 -11.71 -21.47 -15.72
CA PHE A 447 -10.33 -21.58 -16.16
C PHE A 447 -9.99 -23.04 -16.50
N LYS A 448 -10.41 -24.01 -15.67
CA LYS A 448 -10.27 -25.45 -15.94
C LYS A 448 -11.01 -25.88 -17.21
N LEU A 449 -12.23 -25.42 -17.42
CA LEU A 449 -13.02 -25.72 -18.62
C LEU A 449 -12.33 -25.27 -19.91
N LYS A 450 -11.68 -24.07 -19.90
CA LYS A 450 -10.91 -23.60 -21.07
C LYS A 450 -9.66 -24.44 -21.34
N ALA A 451 -8.95 -24.86 -20.30
CA ALA A 451 -7.77 -25.72 -20.44
C ALA A 451 -8.14 -27.09 -21.02
N THR A 452 -9.27 -27.68 -20.62
CA THR A 452 -9.76 -28.95 -21.15
C THR A 452 -10.20 -28.85 -22.61
N SER A 453 -10.81 -27.73 -23.02
CA SER A 453 -11.25 -27.52 -24.41
C SER A 453 -10.07 -27.29 -25.38
N GLN A 454 -8.93 -26.78 -24.91
CA GLN A 454 -7.72 -26.60 -25.73
C GLN A 454 -6.89 -27.88 -25.89
N ASN A 455 -7.04 -28.85 -24.98
CA ASN A 455 -6.37 -30.16 -25.11
C ASN A 455 -7.17 -31.16 -25.93
N ASN A 456 -8.43 -30.92 -26.23
CA ASN A 456 -9.32 -31.81 -26.98
C ASN A 456 -9.60 -31.31 -28.41
N GLY A 457 -8.98 -30.25 -28.87
CA GLY A 457 -9.02 -29.71 -30.23
C GLY A 457 -7.60 -29.57 -30.81
#